data_e56c9139620f5469ae49c0b1249b0352
#
_entry.id   e56c9139620f5469ae49c0b1249b0352
#
_cell.length_a   1.000
_cell.length_b   1.000
_cell.length_c   1.000
_cell.angle_alpha   90.00
_cell.angle_beta   90.00
_cell.angle_gamma   90.00
#
_symmetry.space_group_name_H-M   'P 1'
#
loop_
_entity.id
_entity.type
_entity.pdbx_description
1 polymer ?
#
loop_
_entity_poly.entity_id
_entity_poly.type
_entity_poly.pdbx_seq_one_letter_code
_entity_poly.pdbx_strand_id
1 'polypeptide(L)'
;MSVNNEHEMLEPEQELKNVGLKATAPRMRILELFQKAQESGAERHLTAEDIYKQLVAENIEVGLATVYRVLTQFEAAGLIVRHYFGNDRATYEMDDGAHHDHIVCTRCGRVEEFVDKEIEKRQKQIAVRLGFELEGHSLALYGICEDCRKKEKIRRK
;
A
#
# COMPACT_ATOMS: atom_id res chain seq x y z
N MET A 1 -21.66 -0.50 22.79
CA MET A 1 -20.35 -1.05 23.18
C MET A 1 -19.47 -1.00 21.94
N SER A 2 -18.59 -0.03 21.89
CA SER A 2 -17.61 0.12 20.82
C SER A 2 -16.53 -0.93 21.06
N VAL A 3 -16.44 -1.91 20.17
CA VAL A 3 -15.30 -2.82 20.14
C VAL A 3 -14.17 -2.04 19.48
N ASN A 4 -13.32 -1.41 20.28
CA ASN A 4 -12.03 -0.93 19.85
C ASN A 4 -11.23 -2.17 19.45
N ASN A 5 -11.19 -2.44 18.16
CA ASN A 5 -10.24 -3.35 17.60
C ASN A 5 -8.92 -2.57 17.41
N GLU A 6 -8.28 -2.25 18.54
CA GLU A 6 -6.87 -1.86 18.53
C GLU A 6 -6.10 -3.09 18.04
N HIS A 7 -5.82 -3.11 16.76
CA HIS A 7 -4.85 -4.04 16.20
C HIS A 7 -3.49 -3.59 16.75
N GLU A 8 -3.14 -4.12 17.93
CA GLU A 8 -1.83 -3.91 18.53
C GLU A 8 -0.79 -4.47 17.55
N MET A 9 -0.09 -3.54 16.86
CA MET A 9 0.93 -3.97 15.90
C MET A 9 2.04 -4.67 16.66
N LEU A 10 2.40 -5.84 16.15
CA LEU A 10 3.50 -6.61 16.71
C LEU A 10 4.83 -5.88 16.53
N GLU A 11 5.75 -6.08 17.45
CA GLU A 11 7.14 -5.65 17.28
C GLU A 11 7.70 -6.26 15.97
N PRO A 12 8.48 -5.50 15.18
CA PRO A 12 8.97 -5.95 13.88
C PRO A 12 9.69 -7.29 13.93
N GLU A 13 10.46 -7.53 14.97
CA GLU A 13 11.17 -8.81 15.16
C GLU A 13 10.20 -9.98 15.26
N GLN A 14 9.13 -9.82 16.02
CA GLN A 14 8.13 -10.87 16.21
C GLN A 14 7.32 -11.10 14.95
N GLU A 15 6.96 -10.04 14.26
CA GLU A 15 6.21 -10.14 13.00
C GLU A 15 7.02 -10.87 11.93
N LEU A 16 8.31 -10.57 11.79
CA LEU A 16 9.21 -11.28 10.88
C LEU A 16 9.34 -12.76 11.23
N LYS A 17 9.51 -13.09 12.51
CA LYS A 17 9.58 -14.48 12.97
C LYS A 17 8.29 -15.26 12.68
N ASN A 18 7.14 -14.62 12.85
CA ASN A 18 5.84 -15.26 12.61
C ASN A 18 5.66 -15.69 11.15
N VAL A 19 6.30 -15.01 10.21
CA VAL A 19 6.27 -15.36 8.77
C VAL A 19 7.51 -16.12 8.31
N GLY A 20 8.37 -16.55 9.24
CA GLY A 20 9.54 -17.36 8.94
C GLY A 20 10.74 -16.59 8.36
N LEU A 21 10.77 -15.28 8.53
CA LEU A 21 11.87 -14.42 8.09
C LEU A 21 12.83 -14.11 9.23
N LYS A 22 14.13 -14.16 8.95
CA LYS A 22 15.15 -13.74 9.90
C LYS A 22 15.09 -12.24 10.14
N ALA A 23 15.10 -11.82 11.40
CA ALA A 23 15.10 -10.43 11.82
C ALA A 23 16.49 -9.78 11.64
N THR A 24 16.79 -9.37 10.41
CA THR A 24 17.98 -8.57 10.11
C THR A 24 17.69 -7.08 10.30
N ALA A 25 18.72 -6.27 10.55
CA ALA A 25 18.54 -4.83 10.74
C ALA A 25 17.83 -4.14 9.54
N PRO A 26 18.19 -4.42 8.28
CA PRO A 26 17.45 -3.86 7.14
C PRO A 26 15.98 -4.28 7.10
N ARG A 27 15.67 -5.55 7.34
CA ARG A 27 14.29 -6.05 7.35
C ARG A 27 13.47 -5.41 8.46
N MET A 28 13.99 -5.36 9.67
CA MET A 28 13.29 -4.72 10.79
C MET A 28 13.00 -3.25 10.50
N ARG A 29 13.99 -2.53 9.98
CA ARG A 29 13.80 -1.11 9.71
C ARG A 29 12.81 -0.84 8.59
N ILE A 30 12.85 -1.61 7.51
CA ILE A 30 11.88 -1.51 6.41
C ILE A 30 10.46 -1.83 6.91
N LEU A 31 10.30 -2.86 7.73
CA LEU A 31 9.00 -3.18 8.31
C LEU A 31 8.46 -2.06 9.20
N GLU A 32 9.31 -1.47 10.05
CA GLU A 32 8.94 -0.31 10.87
C GLU A 32 8.45 0.89 10.03
N LEU A 33 9.05 1.13 8.86
CA LEU A 33 8.59 2.19 7.95
C LEU A 33 7.16 1.93 7.46
N PHE A 34 6.84 0.69 7.12
CA PHE A 34 5.47 0.31 6.74
C PHE A 34 4.49 0.42 7.91
N GLN A 35 4.86 -0.03 9.09
CA GLN A 35 4.02 0.09 10.29
C GLN A 35 3.71 1.55 10.61
N LYS A 36 4.70 2.42 10.58
CA LYS A 36 4.52 3.88 10.77
C LYS A 36 3.63 4.51 9.69
N ALA A 37 3.81 4.11 8.44
CA ALA A 37 2.99 4.60 7.33
C ALA A 37 1.52 4.18 7.52
N GLN A 38 1.26 2.98 8.01
CA GLN A 38 -0.07 2.49 8.32
C GLN A 38 -0.73 3.27 9.46
N GLU A 39 0.01 3.57 10.53
CA GLU A 39 -0.49 4.36 11.66
C GLU A 39 -0.82 5.81 11.27
N SER A 40 0.01 6.42 10.45
CA SER A 40 -0.17 7.82 10.05
C SER A 40 -1.38 8.04 9.12
N GLY A 41 -1.81 7.02 8.40
CA GLY A 41 -2.96 7.04 7.50
C GLY A 41 -2.81 7.93 6.26
N ALA A 42 -1.82 8.83 6.20
CA ALA A 42 -1.68 9.84 5.16
C ALA A 42 -0.89 9.37 3.94
N GLU A 43 0.14 8.57 4.13
CA GLU A 43 1.04 8.06 3.07
C GLU A 43 1.32 6.57 3.29
N ARG A 44 0.28 5.76 3.17
CA ARG A 44 0.38 4.30 3.39
C ARG A 44 1.09 3.56 2.27
N HIS A 45 1.21 4.18 1.10
CA HIS A 45 1.81 3.62 -0.10
C HIS A 45 3.24 4.14 -0.27
N LEU A 46 4.22 3.25 -0.18
CA LEU A 46 5.64 3.56 -0.29
C LEU A 46 6.23 2.93 -1.55
N THR A 47 7.07 3.67 -2.26
CA THR A 47 7.92 3.11 -3.31
C THR A 47 9.23 2.57 -2.72
N ALA A 48 9.93 1.72 -3.46
CA ALA A 48 11.26 1.26 -3.04
C ALA A 48 12.25 2.42 -2.89
N GLU A 49 12.13 3.43 -3.76
CA GLU A 49 12.95 4.64 -3.72
C GLU A 49 12.67 5.50 -2.48
N ASP A 50 11.39 5.61 -2.06
CA ASP A 50 11.03 6.33 -0.83
C ASP A 50 11.65 5.67 0.39
N ILE A 51 11.55 4.35 0.47
CA ILE A 51 12.16 3.54 1.53
C ILE A 51 13.68 3.73 1.53
N TYR A 52 14.32 3.61 0.37
CA TYR A 52 15.76 3.80 0.23
C TYR A 52 16.22 5.18 0.72
N LYS A 53 15.52 6.26 0.31
CA LYS A 53 15.81 7.63 0.76
C LYS A 53 15.73 7.79 2.27
N GLN A 54 14.73 7.17 2.89
CA GLN A 54 14.59 7.22 4.35
C GLN A 54 15.73 6.48 5.06
N LEU A 55 16.10 5.30 4.57
CA LEU A 55 17.23 4.54 5.13
C LEU A 55 18.56 5.31 5.01
N VAL A 56 18.80 5.94 3.86
CA VAL A 56 19.99 6.80 3.67
C VAL A 56 19.98 7.98 4.62
N ALA A 57 18.84 8.64 4.81
CA ALA A 57 18.71 9.76 5.75
C ALA A 57 18.97 9.36 7.20
N GLU A 58 18.76 8.10 7.54
CA GLU A 58 19.02 7.53 8.87
C GLU A 58 20.44 6.92 9.00
N ASN A 59 21.29 7.14 8.00
CA ASN A 59 22.65 6.57 7.92
C ASN A 59 22.69 5.04 7.96
N ILE A 60 21.66 4.39 7.44
CA ILE A 60 21.62 2.94 7.29
C ILE A 60 22.21 2.58 5.92
N GLU A 61 23.34 1.88 5.93
CA GLU A 61 24.03 1.44 4.72
C GLU A 61 23.30 0.26 4.09
N VAL A 62 22.38 0.56 3.15
CA VAL A 62 21.64 -0.44 2.38
C VAL A 62 21.55 0.03 0.95
N GLY A 63 21.87 -0.84 -0.01
CA GLY A 63 21.68 -0.54 -1.43
C GLY A 63 20.22 -0.67 -1.87
N LEU A 64 19.85 0.04 -2.93
CA LEU A 64 18.50 -0.02 -3.50
C LEU A 64 18.13 -1.47 -3.93
N ALA A 65 19.07 -2.23 -4.47
CA ALA A 65 18.87 -3.64 -4.82
C ALA A 65 18.48 -4.50 -3.60
N THR A 66 19.05 -4.22 -2.44
CA THR A 66 18.69 -4.90 -1.18
C THR A 66 17.28 -4.52 -0.74
N VAL A 67 16.87 -3.25 -0.88
CA VAL A 67 15.49 -2.80 -0.61
C VAL A 67 14.50 -3.59 -1.48
N TYR A 68 14.71 -3.67 -2.78
CA TYR A 68 13.85 -4.46 -3.68
C TYR A 68 13.79 -5.93 -3.30
N ARG A 69 14.91 -6.52 -2.89
CA ARG A 69 14.95 -7.93 -2.45
C ARG A 69 14.13 -8.15 -1.17
N VAL A 70 14.24 -7.25 -0.20
CA VAL A 70 13.43 -7.31 1.03
C VAL A 70 11.95 -7.15 0.71
N LEU A 71 11.57 -6.21 -0.15
CA LEU A 71 10.17 -6.01 -0.57
C LEU A 71 9.60 -7.25 -1.25
N THR A 72 10.35 -7.91 -2.11
CA THR A 72 9.94 -9.18 -2.74
C THR A 72 9.71 -10.28 -1.69
N GLN A 73 10.58 -10.36 -0.69
CA GLN A 73 10.44 -11.32 0.41
C GLN A 73 9.22 -11.02 1.28
N PHE A 74 8.95 -9.76 1.58
CA PHE A 74 7.80 -9.33 2.37
C PHE A 74 6.48 -9.59 1.63
N GLU A 75 6.43 -9.32 0.34
CA GLU A 75 5.27 -9.64 -0.51
C GLU A 75 5.01 -11.15 -0.53
N ALA A 76 6.03 -11.96 -0.76
CA ALA A 76 5.91 -13.43 -0.77
C ALA A 76 5.49 -13.99 0.60
N ALA A 77 5.86 -13.33 1.69
CA ALA A 77 5.48 -13.70 3.05
C ALA A 77 4.08 -13.19 3.46
N GLY A 78 3.41 -12.39 2.62
CA GLY A 78 2.10 -11.82 2.91
C GLY A 78 2.12 -10.64 3.90
N LEU A 79 3.27 -10.00 4.13
CA LEU A 79 3.37 -8.82 5.00
C LEU A 79 2.93 -7.54 4.32
N ILE A 80 3.18 -7.43 3.02
CA ILE A 80 2.87 -6.27 2.21
C ILE A 80 2.19 -6.67 0.91
N VAL A 81 1.46 -5.72 0.33
CA VAL A 81 0.83 -5.83 -0.99
C VAL A 81 1.47 -4.85 -1.94
N ARG A 82 1.69 -5.28 -3.17
CA ARG A 82 2.20 -4.45 -4.25
C ARG A 82 1.09 -3.97 -5.15
N HIS A 83 1.11 -2.67 -5.49
CA HIS A 83 0.19 -2.03 -6.42
C HIS A 83 0.92 -1.29 -7.53
N TYR A 84 0.27 -1.22 -8.68
CA TYR A 84 0.68 -0.36 -9.81
C TYR A 84 -0.46 0.62 -10.10
N PHE A 85 -0.23 1.91 -9.88
CA PHE A 85 -1.23 2.96 -10.05
C PHE A 85 -1.03 3.77 -11.33
N GLY A 86 -1.15 3.12 -12.49
CA GLY A 86 -1.11 3.78 -13.79
C GLY A 86 0.26 4.36 -14.20
N ASN A 87 1.32 3.98 -13.49
CA ASN A 87 2.70 4.24 -13.85
C ASN A 87 3.52 2.95 -13.73
N ASP A 88 4.73 2.93 -14.25
CA ASP A 88 5.61 1.74 -14.19
C ASP A 88 6.24 1.52 -12.81
N ARG A 89 5.86 2.32 -11.80
CA ARG A 89 6.38 2.22 -10.45
C ARG A 89 5.46 1.39 -9.57
N ALA A 90 6.03 0.39 -8.93
CA ALA A 90 5.36 -0.34 -7.88
C ALA A 90 5.30 0.50 -6.59
N THR A 91 4.14 0.51 -5.95
CA THR A 91 3.95 0.99 -4.59
C THR A 91 3.59 -0.18 -3.68
N TYR A 92 3.91 -0.05 -2.42
CA TYR A 92 3.71 -1.11 -1.43
C TYR A 92 3.01 -0.56 -0.20
N GLU A 93 2.16 -1.36 0.40
CA GLU A 93 1.51 -1.08 1.69
C GLU A 93 1.44 -2.33 2.55
N MET A 94 1.23 -2.17 3.87
CA MET A 94 0.97 -3.29 4.75
C MET A 94 -0.27 -4.06 4.30
N ASP A 95 -0.20 -5.38 4.32
CA ASP A 95 -1.36 -6.24 4.13
C ASP A 95 -2.07 -6.41 5.49
N ASP A 96 -3.11 -5.64 5.71
CA ASP A 96 -3.93 -5.70 6.91
C ASP A 96 -5.09 -6.71 6.81
N GLY A 97 -5.14 -7.45 5.69
CA GLY A 97 -6.20 -8.41 5.39
C GLY A 97 -7.55 -7.76 5.07
N ALA A 98 -7.66 -6.44 5.13
CA ALA A 98 -8.86 -5.70 4.73
C ALA A 98 -8.80 -5.40 3.23
N HIS A 99 -9.88 -5.76 2.52
CA HIS A 99 -9.99 -5.40 1.11
C HIS A 99 -10.39 -3.93 0.96
N HIS A 100 -9.66 -3.20 0.14
CA HIS A 100 -10.01 -1.85 -0.30
C HIS A 100 -9.59 -1.61 -1.74
N ASP A 101 -10.30 -0.70 -2.37
CA ASP A 101 -10.03 -0.20 -3.71
C ASP A 101 -9.37 1.18 -3.61
N HIS A 102 -8.85 1.68 -4.71
CA HIS A 102 -8.07 2.91 -4.73
C HIS A 102 -8.59 3.90 -5.77
N ILE A 103 -8.50 5.19 -5.45
CA ILE A 103 -8.61 6.27 -6.43
C ILE A 103 -7.33 7.11 -6.41
N VAL A 104 -6.78 7.36 -7.58
CA VAL A 104 -5.46 7.99 -7.76
C VAL A 104 -5.59 9.29 -8.52
N CYS A 105 -5.00 10.35 -7.99
CA CYS A 105 -4.86 11.61 -8.72
C CYS A 105 -3.75 11.51 -9.76
N THR A 106 -4.08 11.69 -11.03
CA THR A 106 -3.13 11.63 -12.13
C THR A 106 -2.18 12.84 -12.19
N ARG A 107 -2.43 13.88 -11.37
CA ARG A 107 -1.61 15.10 -11.30
C ARG A 107 -0.58 15.08 -10.18
N CYS A 108 -1.01 14.80 -8.95
CA CYS A 108 -0.14 14.83 -7.78
C CYS A 108 0.20 13.45 -7.21
N GLY A 109 -0.41 12.38 -7.74
CA GLY A 109 -0.18 11.03 -7.26
C GLY A 109 -0.89 10.66 -5.94
N ARG A 110 -1.70 11.56 -5.38
CA ARG A 110 -2.48 11.28 -4.16
C ARG A 110 -3.34 10.05 -4.36
N VAL A 111 -3.28 9.13 -3.41
CA VAL A 111 -4.07 7.91 -3.38
C VAL A 111 -5.04 7.96 -2.21
N GLU A 112 -6.31 7.70 -2.48
CA GLU A 112 -7.35 7.50 -1.46
C GLU A 112 -7.86 6.07 -1.54
N GLU A 113 -8.19 5.50 -0.40
CA GLU A 113 -8.77 4.17 -0.29
C GLU A 113 -10.28 4.27 -0.10
N PHE A 114 -11.01 3.33 -0.66
CA PHE A 114 -12.44 3.22 -0.46
C PHE A 114 -12.91 1.77 -0.49
N VAL A 115 -14.06 1.53 0.11
CA VAL A 115 -14.80 0.27 -0.02
C VAL A 115 -16.24 0.63 -0.41
N ASP A 116 -16.73 0.02 -1.49
CA ASP A 116 -18.09 0.22 -1.95
C ASP A 116 -18.79 -1.13 -2.19
N LYS A 117 -19.76 -1.44 -1.35
CA LYS A 117 -20.48 -2.71 -1.40
C LYS A 117 -21.30 -2.89 -2.69
N GLU A 118 -21.75 -1.81 -3.30
CA GLU A 118 -22.49 -1.88 -4.57
C GLU A 118 -21.55 -2.24 -5.73
N ILE A 119 -20.33 -1.70 -5.74
CA ILE A 119 -19.31 -2.10 -6.71
C ILE A 119 -18.97 -3.58 -6.56
N GLU A 120 -18.71 -4.03 -5.34
CA GLU A 120 -18.42 -5.45 -5.06
C GLU A 120 -19.55 -6.39 -5.48
N LYS A 121 -20.79 -6.02 -5.17
CA LYS A 121 -21.97 -6.75 -5.60
C LYS A 121 -22.06 -6.85 -7.11
N ARG A 122 -21.79 -5.74 -7.81
CA ARG A 122 -21.84 -5.70 -9.28
C ARG A 122 -20.75 -6.57 -9.91
N GLN A 123 -19.57 -6.59 -9.34
CA GLN A 123 -18.47 -7.45 -9.78
C GLN A 123 -18.85 -8.93 -9.67
N LYS A 124 -19.44 -9.34 -8.55
CA LYS A 124 -19.95 -10.72 -8.36
C LYS A 124 -21.02 -11.10 -9.39
N GLN A 125 -21.96 -10.20 -9.67
CA GLN A 125 -22.99 -10.41 -10.68
C GLN A 125 -22.40 -10.59 -12.09
N ILE A 126 -21.37 -9.81 -12.42
CA ILE A 126 -20.67 -9.92 -13.71
C ILE A 126 -19.97 -11.27 -13.81
N ALA A 127 -19.27 -11.71 -12.78
CA ALA A 127 -18.61 -13.00 -12.75
C ALA A 127 -19.58 -14.16 -12.98
N VAL A 128 -20.68 -14.18 -12.24
CA VAL A 128 -21.73 -15.20 -12.37
C VAL A 128 -22.32 -15.19 -13.80
N ARG A 129 -22.64 -14.02 -14.33
CA ARG A 129 -23.21 -13.89 -15.69
C ARG A 129 -22.27 -14.45 -16.77
N LEU A 130 -20.95 -14.31 -16.56
CA LEU A 130 -19.93 -14.79 -17.48
C LEU A 130 -19.45 -16.22 -17.19
N GLY A 131 -20.01 -16.87 -16.18
CA GLY A 131 -19.68 -18.25 -15.80
C GLY A 131 -18.39 -18.41 -15.01
N PHE A 132 -17.99 -17.36 -14.26
CA PHE A 132 -16.79 -17.40 -13.41
C PHE A 132 -17.15 -17.49 -11.93
N GLU A 133 -16.33 -18.19 -11.17
CA GLU A 133 -16.24 -18.07 -9.72
C GLU A 133 -15.24 -16.96 -9.39
N LEU A 134 -15.71 -15.90 -8.70
CA LEU A 134 -14.86 -14.74 -8.39
C LEU A 134 -13.97 -15.04 -7.19
N GLU A 135 -12.66 -15.08 -7.39
CA GLU A 135 -11.68 -15.30 -6.33
C GLU A 135 -11.14 -13.98 -5.76
N GLY A 136 -11.14 -12.92 -6.54
CA GLY A 136 -10.65 -11.61 -6.12
C GLY A 136 -10.79 -10.56 -7.20
N HIS A 137 -10.46 -9.31 -6.86
CA HIS A 137 -10.41 -8.22 -7.82
C HIS A 137 -9.35 -7.20 -7.44
N SER A 138 -8.98 -6.37 -8.40
CA SER A 138 -8.17 -5.17 -8.19
C SER A 138 -8.83 -4.03 -8.95
N LEU A 139 -9.18 -2.96 -8.25
CA LEU A 139 -9.83 -1.79 -8.82
C LEU A 139 -9.06 -0.53 -8.45
N ALA A 140 -8.66 0.21 -9.47
CA ALA A 140 -8.12 1.56 -9.30
C ALA A 140 -8.87 2.52 -10.24
N LEU A 141 -9.34 3.62 -9.67
CA LEU A 141 -9.94 4.73 -10.39
C LEU A 141 -8.90 5.83 -10.56
N TYR A 142 -8.93 6.50 -11.69
CA TYR A 142 -7.99 7.58 -12.01
C TYR A 142 -8.74 8.88 -12.28
N GLY A 143 -8.31 9.96 -11.65
CA GLY A 143 -8.95 11.25 -11.79
C GLY A 143 -8.02 12.39 -11.38
N ILE A 144 -8.58 13.58 -11.21
CA ILE A 144 -7.87 14.77 -10.74
C ILE A 144 -8.50 15.20 -9.43
N CYS A 145 -7.73 15.22 -8.35
CA CYS A 145 -8.23 15.60 -7.02
C CYS A 145 -8.66 17.08 -6.99
N GLU A 146 -9.46 17.42 -6.01
CA GLU A 146 -10.03 18.78 -5.86
C GLU A 146 -8.94 19.86 -5.79
N ASP A 147 -7.87 19.61 -5.04
CA ASP A 147 -6.77 20.55 -4.88
C ASP A 147 -6.06 20.85 -6.21
N CYS A 148 -5.81 19.82 -7.00
CA CYS A 148 -5.22 19.98 -8.32
C CYS A 148 -6.16 20.72 -9.29
N ARG A 149 -7.47 20.43 -9.25
CA ARG A 149 -8.46 21.17 -10.06
C ARG A 149 -8.53 22.65 -9.68
N LYS A 150 -8.46 22.99 -8.38
CA LYS A 150 -8.43 24.37 -7.90
C LYS A 150 -7.19 25.10 -8.41
N LYS A 151 -6.02 24.47 -8.34
CA LYS A 151 -4.75 25.04 -8.86
C LYS A 151 -4.79 25.29 -10.36
N GLU A 152 -5.38 24.39 -11.13
CA GLU A 152 -5.53 24.57 -12.59
C GLU A 152 -6.47 25.72 -12.95
N LYS A 153 -7.56 25.93 -12.20
CA LYS A 153 -8.49 27.05 -12.39
C LYS A 153 -7.82 28.40 -12.12
N ILE A 154 -6.92 28.48 -11.13
CA ILE A 154 -6.18 29.70 -10.79
C ILE A 154 -5.17 30.05 -11.90
N ARG A 155 -4.53 29.06 -12.52
CA ARG A 155 -3.56 29.28 -13.60
C ARG A 155 -4.17 29.73 -14.94
N ARG A 156 -5.48 29.50 -15.12
CA ARG A 156 -6.23 29.88 -16.35
C ARG A 156 -6.86 31.26 -16.28
N LYS A 157 -6.77 31.97 -15.16
CA LYS A 157 -7.16 33.36 -14.97
C LYS A 157 -5.94 34.27 -15.08
#